data_70d8388058b0151f2361c918c7541cf1
#
_entry.id   70d8388058b0151f2361c918c7541cf1
#
_cell.length_a   1.000
_cell.length_b   1.000
_cell.length_c   1.000
_cell.angle_alpha   90.00
_cell.angle_beta   90.00
_cell.angle_gamma   90.00
#
_symmetry.space_group_name_H-M   'P 1'
#
loop_
_entity.id
_entity.type
_entity.pdbx_description
1 polymer ?
#
loop_
_entity_poly.entity_id
_entity_poly.type
_entity_poly.pdbx_seq_one_letter_code
_entity_poly.pdbx_strand_id
1 'polypeptide(L)'
;MKRGFSVVVIAMFAFLLMSCSSAFDGSRTGNDSEFIMDYKLLNTTDTQNLTVEAGDIIHVKIVIEGGQLSFKIQKDDDVPVCESVDNSLSDEFDVEIEDSGIYTVTITGAKAKGSVSFTVESGQ
;
A
#
# COMPACT_ATOMS: atom_id res chain seq x y z
N MET A 1 29.89 19.27 29.71
CA MET A 1 30.12 18.99 28.28
C MET A 1 29.38 17.75 27.80
N LYS A 2 29.56 16.61 28.43
CA LYS A 2 28.87 15.38 28.03
C LYS A 2 27.36 15.48 28.14
N ARG A 3 26.85 16.22 29.10
CA ARG A 3 25.40 16.39 29.30
C ARG A 3 24.73 17.15 28.19
N GLY A 4 25.38 18.20 27.69
CA GLY A 4 24.83 18.98 26.59
C GLY A 4 24.74 18.18 25.30
N PHE A 5 25.70 17.31 25.07
CA PHE A 5 25.70 16.44 23.90
C PHE A 5 24.52 15.49 23.90
N SER A 6 24.20 14.88 25.07
CA SER A 6 23.08 13.95 25.19
C SER A 6 21.74 14.63 24.91
N VAL A 7 21.56 15.85 25.38
CA VAL A 7 20.32 16.60 25.13
C VAL A 7 20.12 16.88 23.64
N VAL A 8 21.17 17.22 22.93
CA VAL A 8 21.11 17.47 21.49
C VAL A 8 20.66 16.21 20.73
N VAL A 9 21.21 15.05 21.10
CA VAL A 9 20.84 13.79 20.45
C VAL A 9 19.36 13.47 20.66
N ILE A 10 18.84 13.68 21.86
CA ILE A 10 17.42 13.42 22.17
C ILE A 10 16.53 14.34 21.35
N ALA A 11 16.89 15.61 21.20
CA ALA A 11 16.10 16.55 20.40
C ALA A 11 16.04 16.15 18.94
N MET A 12 17.15 15.69 18.38
CA MET A 12 17.19 15.22 16.99
C MET A 12 16.31 13.99 16.78
N PHE A 13 16.30 13.06 17.73
CA PHE A 13 15.48 11.87 17.65
C PHE A 13 14.00 12.23 17.63
N ALA A 14 13.56 13.15 18.48
CA ALA A 14 12.17 13.60 18.52
C ALA A 14 11.75 14.24 17.19
N PHE A 15 12.64 15.00 16.59
CA PHE A 15 12.37 15.62 15.28
C PHE A 15 12.14 14.57 14.20
N LEU A 16 12.92 13.49 14.18
CA LEU A 16 12.78 12.41 13.22
C LEU A 16 11.42 11.71 13.35
N LEU A 17 10.94 11.53 14.58
CA LEU A 17 9.62 10.92 14.80
C LEU A 17 8.50 11.78 14.21
N MET A 18 8.60 13.08 14.31
CA MET A 18 7.61 13.99 13.73
C MET A 18 7.60 13.92 12.21
N SER A 19 8.77 13.76 11.59
CA SER A 19 8.86 13.61 10.13
C SER A 19 8.14 12.36 9.63
N CYS A 20 8.25 11.25 10.36
CA CYS A 20 7.61 9.99 9.97
C CYS A 20 6.09 10.09 9.99
N SER A 21 5.50 10.90 10.88
CA SER A 21 4.06 11.00 11.02
C SER A 21 3.37 11.74 9.86
N SER A 22 4.13 12.39 8.98
CA SER A 22 3.58 13.14 7.86
C SER A 22 3.49 12.34 6.56
N ALA A 23 3.87 11.06 6.57
CA ALA A 23 3.89 10.22 5.36
C ALA A 23 2.52 9.61 5.04
N PHE A 24 1.66 9.46 6.01
CA PHE A 24 0.34 8.85 5.83
C PHE A 24 -0.68 9.49 6.77
N ASP A 25 -1.83 9.84 6.20
CA ASP A 25 -2.97 10.35 6.96
C ASP A 25 -4.23 9.71 6.39
N GLY A 26 -4.83 8.81 7.18
CA GLY A 26 -6.02 8.09 6.72
C GLY A 26 -6.31 6.87 7.55
N SER A 27 -7.02 5.92 6.96
CA SER A 27 -7.38 4.65 7.58
C SER A 27 -6.89 3.49 6.74
N ARG A 28 -6.62 2.36 7.41
CA ARG A 28 -6.08 1.17 6.77
C ARG A 28 -6.70 -0.08 7.39
N THR A 29 -7.19 -0.98 6.54
CA THR A 29 -7.64 -2.31 6.93
C THR A 29 -6.85 -3.32 6.11
N GLY A 30 -6.17 -4.26 6.77
CA GLY A 30 -5.42 -5.29 6.08
C GLY A 30 -5.52 -6.61 6.80
N ASN A 31 -5.84 -7.67 6.05
CA ASN A 31 -5.85 -9.04 6.51
C ASN A 31 -5.60 -9.97 5.32
N ASP A 32 -5.78 -11.27 5.52
CA ASP A 32 -5.47 -12.26 4.47
C ASP A 32 -6.37 -12.17 3.24
N SER A 33 -7.51 -11.51 3.35
CA SER A 33 -8.49 -11.46 2.25
C SER A 33 -8.75 -10.06 1.71
N GLU A 34 -8.19 -9.02 2.32
CA GLU A 34 -8.43 -7.67 1.84
C GLU A 34 -7.37 -6.69 2.30
N PHE A 35 -7.17 -5.66 1.49
CA PHE A 35 -6.29 -4.54 1.81
C PHE A 35 -7.00 -3.29 1.33
N ILE A 36 -7.49 -2.50 2.27
CA ILE A 36 -8.31 -1.31 1.98
C ILE A 36 -7.71 -0.12 2.69
N MET A 37 -7.50 0.96 1.96
CA MET A 37 -7.01 2.20 2.51
C MET A 37 -7.81 3.38 1.97
N ASP A 38 -8.06 4.35 2.85
CA ASP A 38 -8.66 5.63 2.49
C ASP A 38 -7.74 6.68 3.09
N TYR A 39 -7.25 7.60 2.28
CA TYR A 39 -6.20 8.52 2.74
C TYR A 39 -6.38 9.92 2.18
N LYS A 40 -6.10 10.89 3.05
CA LYS A 40 -5.95 12.29 2.66
C LYS A 40 -4.54 12.54 2.15
N LEU A 41 -3.59 11.73 2.61
CA LEU A 41 -2.21 11.76 2.18
C LEU A 41 -1.61 10.38 2.24
N LEU A 42 -1.01 9.94 1.15
CA LEU A 42 -0.12 8.78 1.11
C LEU A 42 1.12 9.19 0.36
N ASN A 43 2.24 9.23 1.06
CA ASN A 43 3.53 9.63 0.50
C ASN A 43 4.62 8.66 0.96
N THR A 44 4.29 7.37 0.88
CA THR A 44 5.18 6.28 1.30
C THR A 44 4.73 5.00 0.64
N THR A 45 5.41 3.90 0.94
CA THR A 45 5.09 2.57 0.45
C THR A 45 4.44 1.75 1.57
N ASP A 46 3.39 1.01 1.24
CA ASP A 46 2.74 0.08 2.16
C ASP A 46 2.50 -1.25 1.46
N THR A 47 2.48 -2.33 2.23
CA THR A 47 2.30 -3.68 1.68
C THR A 47 1.32 -4.47 2.52
N GLN A 48 0.66 -5.44 1.88
CA GLN A 48 -0.23 -6.39 2.54
C GLN A 48 -0.18 -7.72 1.78
N ASN A 49 -0.05 -8.81 2.52
CA ASN A 49 -0.14 -10.13 1.95
C ASN A 49 -1.59 -10.60 1.91
N LEU A 50 -1.98 -11.17 0.77
CA LEU A 50 -3.29 -11.78 0.57
C LEU A 50 -3.10 -13.26 0.30
N THR A 51 -3.94 -14.10 0.91
CA THR A 51 -3.96 -15.53 0.66
C THR A 51 -5.02 -15.81 -0.40
N VAL A 52 -4.60 -16.32 -1.55
CA VAL A 52 -5.47 -16.48 -2.71
C VAL A 52 -5.38 -17.90 -3.23
N GLU A 53 -6.51 -18.47 -3.63
CA GLU A 53 -6.55 -19.81 -4.19
C GLU A 53 -6.72 -19.75 -5.71
N ALA A 54 -6.25 -20.80 -6.38
CA ALA A 54 -6.42 -20.92 -7.82
C ALA A 54 -7.90 -20.80 -8.18
N GLY A 55 -8.22 -19.94 -9.13
CA GLY A 55 -9.60 -19.69 -9.55
C GLY A 55 -10.25 -18.49 -8.87
N ASP A 56 -9.66 -18.00 -7.80
CA ASP A 56 -10.14 -16.77 -7.15
C ASP A 56 -9.76 -15.56 -7.99
N ILE A 57 -10.40 -14.43 -7.68
CA ILE A 57 -10.02 -13.14 -8.26
C ILE A 57 -9.62 -12.18 -7.15
N ILE A 58 -8.78 -11.22 -7.50
CA ILE A 58 -8.53 -10.06 -6.65
C ILE A 58 -9.24 -8.89 -7.33
N HIS A 59 -10.26 -8.36 -6.66
CA HIS A 59 -10.98 -7.18 -7.15
C HIS A 59 -10.21 -5.95 -6.73
N VAL A 60 -9.84 -5.11 -7.69
CA VAL A 60 -9.03 -3.92 -7.47
C VAL A 60 -9.84 -2.68 -7.77
N LYS A 61 -9.90 -1.77 -6.83
CA LYS A 61 -10.53 -0.46 -7.03
C LYS A 61 -9.58 0.63 -6.56
N ILE A 62 -9.20 1.51 -7.46
CA ILE A 62 -8.27 2.60 -7.21
C ILE A 62 -9.00 3.92 -7.46
N VAL A 63 -9.06 4.78 -6.45
CA VAL A 63 -9.61 6.13 -6.58
C VAL A 63 -8.47 7.12 -6.37
N ILE A 64 -8.19 7.95 -7.36
CA ILE A 64 -7.12 8.94 -7.28
C ILE A 64 -7.74 10.33 -7.40
N GLU A 65 -7.70 11.09 -6.31
CA GLU A 65 -8.21 12.44 -6.24
C GLU A 65 -7.08 13.47 -6.30
N GLY A 66 -5.84 13.04 -6.12
CA GLY A 66 -4.67 13.90 -6.20
C GLY A 66 -3.40 13.08 -6.11
N GLY A 67 -2.30 13.63 -6.60
CA GLY A 67 -1.02 12.96 -6.61
C GLY A 67 -0.96 11.79 -7.57
N GLN A 68 -0.06 10.85 -7.30
CA GLN A 68 0.15 9.67 -8.13
C GLN A 68 0.25 8.43 -7.27
N LEU A 69 -0.16 7.29 -7.82
CA LEU A 69 -0.12 6.02 -7.13
C LEU A 69 0.49 4.95 -8.03
N SER A 70 1.42 4.19 -7.47
CA SER A 70 1.96 2.99 -8.10
C SER A 70 1.50 1.79 -7.29
N PHE A 71 1.19 0.67 -7.95
CA PHE A 71 0.82 -0.54 -7.24
C PHE A 71 1.23 -1.77 -8.02
N LYS A 72 1.43 -2.88 -7.30
CA LYS A 72 1.66 -4.17 -7.93
C LYS A 72 1.16 -5.29 -7.03
N ILE A 73 0.82 -6.41 -7.65
CA ILE A 73 0.44 -7.65 -6.99
C ILE A 73 1.41 -8.71 -7.48
N GLN A 74 2.12 -9.35 -6.55
CA GLN A 74 3.20 -10.27 -6.89
C GLN A 74 3.22 -11.45 -5.94
N LYS A 75 3.35 -12.65 -6.48
CA LYS A 75 3.55 -13.87 -5.70
C LYS A 75 5.05 -14.12 -5.62
N ASP A 76 5.62 -14.07 -4.42
CA ASP A 76 7.05 -14.28 -4.16
C ASP A 76 7.91 -13.43 -5.11
N ASP A 77 8.86 -14.05 -5.81
CA ASP A 77 9.74 -13.37 -6.75
C ASP A 77 9.29 -13.55 -8.20
N ASP A 78 8.08 -14.06 -8.41
CA ASP A 78 7.55 -14.24 -9.75
C ASP A 78 7.28 -12.90 -10.43
N VAL A 79 7.04 -12.95 -11.73
CA VAL A 79 6.59 -11.76 -12.46
C VAL A 79 5.28 -11.28 -11.84
N PRO A 80 5.13 -9.98 -11.56
CA PRO A 80 3.86 -9.47 -11.02
C PRO A 80 2.67 -9.83 -11.90
N VAL A 81 1.56 -10.25 -11.28
CA VAL A 81 0.34 -10.52 -12.02
C VAL A 81 -0.38 -9.23 -12.39
N CYS A 82 -0.01 -8.13 -11.74
CA CYS A 82 -0.57 -6.81 -12.01
C CYS A 82 0.45 -5.77 -11.56
N GLU A 83 0.70 -4.77 -12.38
CA GLU A 83 1.61 -3.69 -12.03
C GLU A 83 1.24 -2.42 -12.77
N SER A 84 1.24 -1.30 -12.06
CA SER A 84 0.96 0.01 -12.64
C SER A 84 1.80 1.05 -11.93
N VAL A 85 2.41 1.94 -12.69
CA VAL A 85 3.39 2.91 -12.18
C VAL A 85 2.91 4.32 -12.46
N ASP A 86 3.00 5.19 -11.42
CA ASP A 86 2.72 6.62 -11.53
C ASP A 86 1.34 6.94 -12.11
N ASN A 87 0.32 6.21 -11.64
CA ASN A 87 -1.06 6.46 -12.05
C ASN A 87 -1.60 7.74 -11.47
N SER A 88 -2.32 8.49 -12.31
CA SER A 88 -3.06 9.66 -11.88
C SER A 88 -4.56 9.53 -12.17
N LEU A 89 -5.00 8.40 -12.70
CA LEU A 89 -6.41 8.15 -13.05
C LEU A 89 -6.96 6.98 -12.23
N SER A 90 -8.20 7.13 -11.78
CA SER A 90 -8.92 6.07 -11.08
C SER A 90 -9.18 4.89 -12.01
N ASP A 91 -9.27 3.69 -11.43
CA ASP A 91 -9.50 2.47 -12.20
C ASP A 91 -10.15 1.41 -11.31
N GLU A 92 -10.83 0.46 -11.94
CA GLU A 92 -11.44 -0.66 -11.25
C GLU A 92 -11.42 -1.88 -12.17
N PHE A 93 -10.91 -3.01 -11.67
CA PHE A 93 -10.77 -4.22 -12.49
C PHE A 93 -10.58 -5.45 -11.63
N ASP A 94 -10.69 -6.63 -12.24
CA ASP A 94 -10.45 -7.91 -11.58
C ASP A 94 -9.17 -8.55 -12.10
N VAL A 95 -8.42 -9.17 -11.21
CA VAL A 95 -7.23 -9.95 -11.55
C VAL A 95 -7.53 -11.42 -11.27
N GLU A 96 -7.53 -12.25 -12.30
CA GLU A 96 -7.74 -13.69 -12.15
C GLU A 96 -6.45 -14.34 -11.66
N ILE A 97 -6.56 -15.22 -10.67
CA ILE A 97 -5.41 -15.90 -10.07
C ILE A 97 -5.41 -17.36 -10.50
N GLU A 98 -4.33 -17.77 -11.14
CA GLU A 98 -4.18 -19.14 -11.64
C GLU A 98 -3.53 -20.07 -10.63
N ASP A 99 -2.60 -19.57 -9.83
CA ASP A 99 -1.85 -20.38 -8.87
C ASP A 99 -2.16 -19.95 -7.45
N SER A 100 -2.50 -20.90 -6.58
CA SER A 100 -2.71 -20.63 -5.16
C SER A 100 -1.42 -20.15 -4.51
N GLY A 101 -1.53 -19.26 -3.54
CA GLY A 101 -0.39 -18.81 -2.78
C GLY A 101 -0.65 -17.49 -2.06
N ILE A 102 0.43 -16.93 -1.56
CA ILE A 102 0.43 -15.63 -0.91
C ILE A 102 0.88 -14.59 -1.92
N TYR A 103 0.04 -13.61 -2.15
CA TYR A 103 0.30 -12.51 -3.08
C TYR A 103 0.53 -11.24 -2.27
N THR A 104 1.64 -10.56 -2.50
CA THR A 104 1.94 -9.30 -1.84
C THR A 104 1.46 -8.16 -2.70
N VAL A 105 0.57 -7.34 -2.12
CA VAL A 105 0.14 -6.09 -2.72
C VAL A 105 1.08 -5.00 -2.20
N THR A 106 1.69 -4.26 -3.09
CA THR A 106 2.56 -3.14 -2.75
C THR A 106 1.98 -1.88 -3.37
N ILE A 107 1.76 -0.85 -2.57
CA ILE A 107 1.34 0.46 -3.07
C ILE A 107 2.37 1.51 -2.67
N THR A 108 2.58 2.47 -3.55
CA THR A 108 3.48 3.60 -3.29
C THR A 108 2.78 4.86 -3.74
N GLY A 109 2.57 5.77 -2.80
CA GLY A 109 1.97 7.06 -3.09
C GLY A 109 3.02 8.14 -3.25
N ALA A 110 2.79 9.04 -4.18
CA ALA A 110 3.55 10.28 -4.34
C ALA A 110 2.57 11.42 -4.10
N LYS A 111 2.49 11.84 -2.84
CA LYS A 111 1.52 12.83 -2.37
C LYS A 111 0.09 12.48 -2.81
N ALA A 112 -0.24 11.20 -2.71
CA ALA A 112 -1.51 10.68 -3.19
C ALA A 112 -2.65 11.01 -2.23
N LYS A 113 -3.84 11.24 -2.80
CA LYS A 113 -5.08 11.39 -2.09
C LYS A 113 -6.13 10.53 -2.79
N GLY A 114 -6.89 9.76 -2.03
CA GLY A 114 -7.90 8.88 -2.58
C GLY A 114 -8.05 7.61 -1.77
N SER A 115 -8.26 6.49 -2.45
CA SER A 115 -8.45 5.21 -1.78
C SER A 115 -8.00 4.05 -2.66
N VAL A 116 -7.69 2.93 -2.03
CA VAL A 116 -7.44 1.67 -2.72
C VAL A 116 -8.22 0.56 -2.04
N SER A 117 -8.63 -0.42 -2.81
CA SER A 117 -9.29 -1.61 -2.30
C SER A 117 -8.84 -2.81 -3.12
N PHE A 118 -8.24 -3.78 -2.44
CA PHE A 118 -7.84 -5.07 -3.03
C PHE A 118 -8.55 -6.14 -2.23
N THR A 119 -9.52 -6.83 -2.83
CA THR A 119 -10.36 -7.80 -2.13
C THR A 119 -10.32 -9.14 -2.84
N VAL A 120 -10.04 -10.21 -2.09
CA VAL A 120 -10.07 -11.57 -2.64
C VAL A 120 -11.51 -12.04 -2.70
N GLU A 121 -11.94 -12.46 -3.88
CA GLU A 121 -13.28 -12.97 -4.10
C GLU A 121 -13.21 -14.35 -4.75
N SER A 122 -14.13 -15.22 -4.36
CA SER A 122 -14.22 -16.54 -4.94
C SER A 122 -14.60 -16.42 -6.42
N GLY A 123 -13.88 -17.17 -7.27
CA GLY A 123 -14.15 -17.16 -8.70
C GLY A 123 -15.37 -17.96 -9.13
N GLN A 124 -16.15 -18.44 -8.16
CA GLN A 124 -17.33 -19.27 -8.48
C GLN A 124 -18.63 -18.56 -8.16
#